data_447fac1ebd7e80c0d42745e122e65268
#
_entry.id   447fac1ebd7e80c0d42745e122e65268
#
_cell.length_a   1.000
_cell.length_b   1.000
_cell.length_c   1.000
_cell.angle_alpha   90.00
_cell.angle_beta   90.00
_cell.angle_gamma   90.00
#
_symmetry.space_group_name_H-M   'P 1'
#
loop_
_entity.id
_entity.type
_entity.pdbx_description
1 polymer ?
#
loop_
_entity_poly.entity_id
_entity_poly.type
_entity_poly.pdbx_seq_one_letter_code
_entity_poly.pdbx_strand_id
1 'polypeptide(L)'
;MNVIKLTDLDVSGKRVFIRADLNVPQDEAGNITEDTRIRASLPSIRYCLEKGAAVMVTSHLGRPTEGELNPEDSLMPVAVRLGQLLHVPVRLISDWVDGGFEVKPGEVVLLENCRVNKGEKKNNEELAQKMARLCDIYVNDAFGTAHRAEATTHGMARYAPVACAGVLMGAEIDALTQALHNPKRPLVAIVGGSKVSSKLTILKSLADKVDQLIVGGGIANTFLLASGKRIGESLAEADLVKEAHAIMDMMKERGAEVPLPSDVVVADEVSALARANKIGIDDVGAHDRILDIGPKSAAKLAEIIANAGTIVWNGPVGVFELPQFAGGTKMLASAIAHSEAFSIAGGGDTLAAIAKFNIAADVGYISTGGGAFLEFLEGKTLPAIAVLEARAAD
;
A
#
# COMPACT_ATOMS: atom_id res chain seq x y z
N MET A 1 -13.91 -9.40 4.29
CA MET A 1 -14.41 -8.34 3.39
C MET A 1 -15.06 -9.01 2.18
N ASN A 2 -16.39 -8.89 2.07
CA ASN A 2 -17.15 -9.53 0.99
C ASN A 2 -17.56 -8.47 -0.05
N VAL A 3 -17.02 -8.58 -1.25
CA VAL A 3 -17.32 -7.69 -2.38
C VAL A 3 -17.66 -8.51 -3.63
N ILE A 4 -18.43 -7.92 -4.54
CA ILE A 4 -18.64 -8.50 -5.87
C ILE A 4 -17.33 -8.31 -6.65
N LYS A 5 -16.84 -9.37 -7.28
CA LYS A 5 -15.62 -9.30 -8.11
C LYS A 5 -16.01 -9.19 -9.58
N LEU A 6 -15.28 -8.36 -10.31
CA LEU A 6 -15.47 -8.18 -11.75
C LEU A 6 -15.49 -9.52 -12.50
N THR A 7 -14.58 -10.43 -12.13
CA THR A 7 -14.45 -11.74 -12.77
C THR A 7 -15.62 -12.69 -12.54
N ASP A 8 -16.51 -12.37 -11.61
CA ASP A 8 -17.74 -13.16 -11.35
C ASP A 8 -18.95 -12.61 -12.13
N LEU A 9 -18.78 -11.54 -12.90
CA LEU A 9 -19.85 -10.89 -13.64
C LEU A 9 -19.78 -11.18 -15.14
N ASP A 10 -20.96 -11.30 -15.76
CA ASP A 10 -21.08 -11.25 -17.21
C ASP A 10 -21.09 -9.80 -17.67
N VAL A 11 -20.01 -9.37 -18.30
CA VAL A 11 -19.83 -7.99 -18.79
C VAL A 11 -20.10 -7.86 -20.30
N SER A 12 -20.43 -8.94 -20.96
CA SER A 12 -20.65 -8.99 -22.41
C SER A 12 -21.73 -7.99 -22.84
N GLY A 13 -21.38 -7.11 -23.76
CA GLY A 13 -22.29 -6.05 -24.27
C GLY A 13 -22.62 -4.96 -23.26
N LYS A 14 -22.05 -4.98 -22.08
CA LYS A 14 -22.32 -4.00 -21.01
C LYS A 14 -21.39 -2.78 -21.14
N ARG A 15 -21.87 -1.63 -20.69
CA ARG A 15 -21.06 -0.42 -20.51
C ARG A 15 -20.38 -0.53 -19.15
N VAL A 16 -19.04 -0.68 -19.16
CA VAL A 16 -18.25 -0.87 -17.96
C VAL A 16 -17.40 0.38 -17.71
N PHE A 17 -17.56 0.96 -16.54
CA PHE A 17 -16.77 2.11 -16.09
C PHE A 17 -15.73 1.63 -15.07
N ILE A 18 -14.46 1.76 -15.41
CA ILE A 18 -13.35 1.35 -14.55
C ILE A 18 -12.67 2.59 -13.96
N ARG A 19 -12.74 2.75 -12.63
CA ARG A 19 -11.94 3.73 -11.91
C ARG A 19 -10.59 3.09 -11.58
N ALA A 20 -9.59 3.40 -12.39
CA ALA A 20 -8.23 2.90 -12.24
C ALA A 20 -7.35 3.90 -11.50
N ASP A 21 -6.15 3.48 -11.13
CA ASP A 21 -5.08 4.36 -10.67
C ASP A 21 -4.00 4.43 -11.76
N LEU A 22 -4.06 5.48 -12.55
CA LEU A 22 -3.14 5.77 -13.65
C LEU A 22 -2.31 7.03 -13.37
N ASN A 23 -2.17 7.39 -12.09
CA ASN A 23 -1.40 8.53 -11.63
C ASN A 23 0.10 8.20 -11.68
N VAL A 24 0.64 8.18 -12.90
CA VAL A 24 2.03 7.84 -13.17
C VAL A 24 2.95 9.06 -13.08
N PRO A 25 4.22 8.87 -12.69
CA PRO A 25 5.19 9.96 -12.72
C PRO A 25 5.53 10.37 -14.15
N GLN A 26 5.73 11.67 -14.34
CA GLN A 26 6.10 12.27 -15.62
C GLN A 26 7.33 13.16 -15.42
N ASP A 27 8.14 13.31 -16.47
CA ASP A 27 9.21 14.29 -16.52
C ASP A 27 8.66 15.70 -16.83
N GLU A 28 9.54 16.70 -16.88
CA GLU A 28 9.16 18.09 -17.17
C GLU A 28 8.54 18.25 -18.58
N ALA A 29 8.88 17.36 -19.51
CA ALA A 29 8.34 17.36 -20.87
C ALA A 29 6.99 16.60 -20.99
N GLY A 30 6.48 16.04 -19.88
CA GLY A 30 5.25 15.28 -19.84
C GLY A 30 5.38 13.81 -20.26
N ASN A 31 6.60 13.30 -20.40
CA ASN A 31 6.83 11.90 -20.72
C ASN A 31 6.66 11.03 -19.47
N ILE A 32 6.00 9.89 -19.62
CA ILE A 32 5.86 8.92 -18.53
C ILE A 32 7.23 8.30 -18.23
N THR A 33 7.69 8.42 -16.99
CA THR A 33 8.98 7.89 -16.55
C THR A 33 8.90 6.47 -16.02
N GLU A 34 7.69 6.06 -15.59
CA GLU A 34 7.46 4.72 -15.05
C GLU A 34 5.98 4.37 -15.25
N ASP A 35 5.69 3.20 -15.82
CA ASP A 35 4.34 2.80 -16.24
C ASP A 35 3.75 1.65 -15.42
N THR A 36 4.30 1.35 -14.25
CA THR A 36 3.87 0.21 -13.41
C THR A 36 2.37 0.24 -13.10
N ARG A 37 1.82 1.41 -12.78
CA ARG A 37 0.38 1.55 -12.47
C ARG A 37 -0.50 1.30 -13.67
N ILE A 38 -0.07 1.70 -14.86
CA ILE A 38 -0.79 1.43 -16.11
C ILE A 38 -0.81 -0.07 -16.35
N ARG A 39 0.33 -0.74 -16.22
CA ARG A 39 0.43 -2.21 -16.38
C ARG A 39 -0.41 -2.97 -15.36
N ALA A 40 -0.46 -2.50 -14.14
CA ALA A 40 -1.27 -3.10 -13.07
C ALA A 40 -2.78 -3.00 -13.34
N SER A 41 -3.20 -2.02 -14.14
CA SER A 41 -4.60 -1.81 -14.52
C SER A 41 -5.03 -2.64 -15.74
N LEU A 42 -4.08 -3.23 -16.48
CA LEU A 42 -4.38 -3.98 -17.70
C LEU A 42 -5.26 -5.21 -17.50
N PRO A 43 -5.09 -6.03 -16.43
CA PRO A 43 -5.90 -7.23 -16.28
C PRO A 43 -7.42 -6.96 -16.27
N SER A 44 -7.87 -5.93 -15.56
CA SER A 44 -9.29 -5.55 -15.54
C SER A 44 -9.78 -5.08 -16.90
N ILE A 45 -9.00 -4.25 -17.58
CA ILE A 45 -9.34 -3.72 -18.89
C ILE A 45 -9.39 -4.86 -19.92
N ARG A 46 -8.39 -5.74 -19.92
CA ARG A 46 -8.34 -6.89 -20.84
C ARG A 46 -9.49 -7.85 -20.60
N TYR A 47 -9.81 -8.14 -19.36
CA TYR A 47 -10.95 -8.99 -19.03
C TYR A 47 -12.23 -8.47 -19.69
N CYS A 48 -12.52 -7.17 -19.54
CA CYS A 48 -13.71 -6.56 -20.11
C CYS A 48 -13.69 -6.57 -21.64
N LEU A 49 -12.56 -6.22 -22.25
CA LEU A 49 -12.42 -6.20 -23.70
C LEU A 49 -12.58 -7.59 -24.32
N GLU A 50 -11.97 -8.59 -23.74
CA GLU A 50 -12.04 -9.98 -24.20
C GLU A 50 -13.46 -10.55 -24.09
N LYS A 51 -14.26 -10.07 -23.16
CA LYS A 51 -15.67 -10.45 -23.00
C LYS A 51 -16.63 -9.61 -23.84
N GLY A 52 -16.14 -8.66 -24.62
CA GLY A 52 -16.96 -7.85 -25.48
C GLY A 52 -17.73 -6.71 -24.80
N ALA A 53 -17.21 -6.18 -23.70
CA ALA A 53 -17.76 -5.01 -23.04
C ALA A 53 -17.38 -3.72 -23.76
N ALA A 54 -18.19 -2.68 -23.57
CA ALA A 54 -17.85 -1.30 -23.93
C ALA A 54 -17.16 -0.66 -22.71
N VAL A 55 -15.87 -0.35 -22.84
CA VAL A 55 -15.02 -0.03 -21.67
C VAL A 55 -14.67 1.45 -21.63
N MET A 56 -15.00 2.08 -20.49
CA MET A 56 -14.61 3.45 -20.15
C MET A 56 -13.68 3.39 -18.95
N VAL A 57 -12.50 4.02 -19.07
CA VAL A 57 -11.51 4.05 -17.97
C VAL A 57 -11.26 5.49 -17.59
N THR A 58 -11.16 5.79 -16.30
CA THR A 58 -10.71 7.08 -15.82
C THR A 58 -9.77 6.94 -14.63
N SER A 59 -9.05 8.01 -14.35
CA SER A 59 -8.17 8.13 -13.20
C SER A 59 -7.96 9.60 -12.88
N HIS A 60 -7.45 9.87 -11.70
CA HIS A 60 -6.81 11.15 -11.44
C HIS A 60 -5.36 11.13 -11.94
N LEU A 61 -4.83 12.30 -12.21
CA LEU A 61 -3.42 12.54 -12.52
C LEU A 61 -2.99 13.84 -11.85
N GLY A 62 -1.96 13.79 -11.00
CA GLY A 62 -1.46 14.96 -10.29
C GLY A 62 -2.49 15.58 -9.33
N ARG A 63 -2.39 16.89 -9.18
CA ARG A 63 -3.24 17.68 -8.30
C ARG A 63 -3.79 18.90 -9.04
N PRO A 64 -4.67 18.71 -10.02
CA PRO A 64 -5.23 19.81 -10.78
C PRO A 64 -6.15 20.66 -9.90
N THR A 65 -6.39 21.90 -10.34
CA THR A 65 -7.46 22.72 -9.79
C THR A 65 -8.79 22.27 -10.40
N GLU A 66 -9.79 21.99 -9.59
CA GLU A 66 -11.10 21.58 -10.10
C GLU A 66 -11.71 22.66 -11.01
N GLY A 67 -12.20 22.23 -12.16
CA GLY A 67 -12.77 23.10 -13.18
C GLY A 67 -11.75 23.62 -14.20
N GLU A 68 -10.47 23.29 -14.05
CA GLU A 68 -9.39 23.71 -14.93
C GLU A 68 -8.61 22.51 -15.46
N LEU A 69 -8.53 22.36 -16.76
CA LEU A 69 -7.69 21.35 -17.40
C LEU A 69 -6.48 22.03 -18.04
N ASN A 70 -5.32 21.91 -17.40
CA ASN A 70 -4.05 22.37 -17.97
C ASN A 70 -3.39 21.21 -18.75
N PRO A 71 -2.48 21.49 -19.69
CA PRO A 71 -1.82 20.43 -20.46
C PRO A 71 -1.14 19.37 -19.61
N GLU A 72 -0.53 19.74 -18.50
CA GLU A 72 0.13 18.81 -17.57
C GLU A 72 -0.84 17.90 -16.82
N ASP A 73 -2.11 18.26 -16.77
CA ASP A 73 -3.14 17.50 -16.07
C ASP A 73 -3.80 16.45 -16.96
N SER A 74 -3.54 16.49 -18.28
CA SER A 74 -4.20 15.62 -19.25
C SER A 74 -3.70 14.18 -19.18
N LEU A 75 -4.62 13.24 -19.30
CA LEU A 75 -4.33 11.81 -19.46
C LEU A 75 -3.92 11.42 -20.88
N MET A 76 -3.69 12.36 -21.80
CA MET A 76 -3.30 12.03 -23.16
C MET A 76 -2.06 11.12 -23.24
N PRO A 77 -0.97 11.37 -22.50
CA PRO A 77 0.17 10.45 -22.52
C PRO A 77 -0.19 9.04 -22.06
N VAL A 78 -1.10 8.94 -21.08
CA VAL A 78 -1.60 7.66 -20.57
C VAL A 78 -2.44 6.94 -21.63
N ALA A 79 -3.28 7.67 -22.38
CA ALA A 79 -4.07 7.11 -23.48
C ALA A 79 -3.17 6.49 -24.56
N VAL A 80 -2.11 7.19 -24.93
CA VAL A 80 -1.12 6.71 -25.91
C VAL A 80 -0.45 5.44 -25.41
N ARG A 81 0.03 5.46 -24.16
CA ARG A 81 0.73 4.30 -23.57
C ARG A 81 -0.20 3.10 -23.42
N LEU A 82 -1.43 3.34 -22.96
CA LEU A 82 -2.44 2.30 -22.81
C LEU A 82 -2.75 1.62 -24.15
N GLY A 83 -2.89 2.41 -25.22
CA GLY A 83 -3.09 1.90 -26.57
C GLY A 83 -1.94 1.02 -27.05
N GLN A 84 -0.69 1.42 -26.76
CA GLN A 84 0.49 0.62 -27.08
C GLN A 84 0.46 -0.73 -26.36
N LEU A 85 0.14 -0.75 -25.06
CA LEU A 85 0.12 -1.95 -24.25
C LEU A 85 -1.03 -2.90 -24.57
N LEU A 86 -2.19 -2.34 -24.95
CA LEU A 86 -3.38 -3.12 -25.33
C LEU A 86 -3.39 -3.52 -26.80
N HIS A 87 -2.53 -2.93 -27.62
CA HIS A 87 -2.50 -3.10 -29.08
C HIS A 87 -3.83 -2.72 -29.76
N VAL A 88 -4.53 -1.74 -29.19
CA VAL A 88 -5.76 -1.16 -29.75
C VAL A 88 -5.75 0.36 -29.59
N PRO A 89 -6.46 1.11 -30.44
CA PRO A 89 -6.59 2.56 -30.25
C PRO A 89 -7.34 2.85 -28.96
N VAL A 90 -6.88 3.86 -28.21
CA VAL A 90 -7.56 4.37 -27.02
C VAL A 90 -7.80 5.86 -27.20
N ARG A 91 -9.06 6.24 -27.46
CA ARG A 91 -9.46 7.65 -27.57
C ARG A 91 -9.52 8.26 -26.17
N LEU A 92 -9.07 9.51 -26.07
CA LEU A 92 -9.30 10.34 -24.88
C LEU A 92 -10.57 11.16 -25.09
N ILE A 93 -11.48 11.14 -24.12
CA ILE A 93 -12.72 11.90 -24.15
C ILE A 93 -12.68 12.97 -23.08
N SER A 94 -12.71 14.24 -23.52
CA SER A 94 -12.87 15.41 -22.64
C SER A 94 -14.35 15.64 -22.36
N ASP A 95 -14.66 16.41 -21.29
CA ASP A 95 -16.05 16.80 -20.95
C ASP A 95 -17.05 15.63 -20.97
N TRP A 96 -16.67 14.55 -20.36
CA TRP A 96 -17.38 13.26 -20.45
C TRP A 96 -18.52 13.07 -19.45
N VAL A 97 -18.61 13.90 -18.40
CA VAL A 97 -19.53 13.69 -17.26
C VAL A 97 -21.01 13.64 -17.68
N ASP A 98 -21.39 14.48 -18.63
CA ASP A 98 -22.77 14.57 -19.13
C ASP A 98 -23.05 13.61 -20.31
N GLY A 99 -22.13 12.73 -20.64
CA GLY A 99 -22.27 11.83 -21.79
C GLY A 99 -21.95 12.52 -23.11
N GLY A 100 -22.77 12.23 -24.13
CA GLY A 100 -22.57 12.81 -25.47
C GLY A 100 -21.51 12.10 -26.31
N PHE A 101 -21.10 10.91 -25.91
CA PHE A 101 -20.18 10.03 -26.62
C PHE A 101 -20.70 8.60 -26.64
N GLU A 102 -20.22 7.81 -27.56
CA GLU A 102 -20.59 6.41 -27.71
C GLU A 102 -19.33 5.53 -27.61
N VAL A 103 -19.45 4.41 -26.88
CA VAL A 103 -18.44 3.36 -26.80
C VAL A 103 -19.06 2.06 -27.22
N LYS A 104 -18.47 1.42 -28.23
CA LYS A 104 -18.98 0.14 -28.77
C LYS A 104 -18.43 -1.04 -27.99
N PRO A 105 -19.18 -2.17 -27.91
CA PRO A 105 -18.63 -3.41 -27.38
C PRO A 105 -17.28 -3.77 -28.02
N GLY A 106 -16.29 -4.09 -27.20
CA GLY A 106 -14.91 -4.36 -27.65
C GLY A 106 -14.03 -3.12 -27.79
N GLU A 107 -14.57 -1.93 -27.60
CA GLU A 107 -13.84 -0.66 -27.64
C GLU A 107 -13.49 -0.20 -26.23
N VAL A 108 -12.34 0.48 -26.08
CA VAL A 108 -11.93 1.12 -24.85
C VAL A 108 -11.66 2.61 -25.08
N VAL A 109 -12.17 3.45 -24.18
CA VAL A 109 -11.89 4.89 -24.17
C VAL A 109 -11.32 5.29 -22.82
N LEU A 110 -10.49 6.32 -22.81
CA LEU A 110 -10.00 6.94 -21.58
C LEU A 110 -10.75 8.26 -21.37
N LEU A 111 -11.42 8.39 -20.25
CA LEU A 111 -12.11 9.60 -19.86
C LEU A 111 -11.13 10.51 -19.13
N GLU A 112 -11.07 11.78 -19.54
CA GLU A 112 -10.10 12.76 -19.05
C GLU A 112 -10.11 12.87 -17.53
N ASN A 113 -8.97 13.23 -16.95
CA ASN A 113 -8.66 13.37 -15.54
C ASN A 113 -9.89 13.69 -14.67
N CYS A 114 -10.31 12.74 -13.86
CA CYS A 114 -11.53 12.87 -13.06
C CYS A 114 -11.45 13.98 -12.01
N ARG A 115 -10.24 14.36 -11.57
CA ARG A 115 -10.05 15.43 -10.58
C ARG A 115 -10.23 16.84 -11.12
N VAL A 116 -10.36 17.02 -12.42
CA VAL A 116 -10.74 18.33 -12.99
C VAL A 116 -12.24 18.60 -12.88
N ASN A 117 -13.04 17.59 -12.58
CA ASN A 117 -14.49 17.74 -12.41
C ASN A 117 -14.82 18.37 -11.06
N LYS A 118 -15.58 19.45 -11.07
CA LYS A 118 -16.04 20.10 -9.84
C LYS A 118 -16.91 19.13 -9.02
N GLY A 119 -16.54 18.96 -7.75
CA GLY A 119 -17.24 18.07 -6.84
C GLY A 119 -16.60 16.69 -6.67
N GLU A 120 -15.58 16.33 -7.46
CA GLU A 120 -14.91 15.03 -7.36
C GLU A 120 -14.37 14.78 -5.95
N LYS A 121 -13.52 15.68 -5.44
CA LYS A 121 -12.91 15.53 -4.11
C LYS A 121 -13.92 15.56 -2.98
N LYS A 122 -15.01 16.29 -3.15
CA LYS A 122 -16.07 16.43 -2.14
C LYS A 122 -17.08 15.30 -2.17
N ASN A 123 -16.88 14.32 -3.05
CA ASN A 123 -17.83 13.22 -3.24
C ASN A 123 -19.24 13.75 -3.52
N ASN A 124 -19.36 14.74 -4.41
CA ASN A 124 -20.60 15.40 -4.71
C ASN A 124 -21.61 14.39 -5.26
N GLU A 125 -22.79 14.36 -4.66
CA GLU A 125 -23.83 13.37 -4.97
C GLU A 125 -24.38 13.51 -6.39
N GLU A 126 -24.65 14.74 -6.84
CA GLU A 126 -25.14 15.00 -8.18
C GLU A 126 -24.13 14.59 -9.25
N LEU A 127 -22.84 14.91 -9.04
CA LEU A 127 -21.77 14.46 -9.92
C LEU A 127 -21.69 12.94 -9.97
N ALA A 128 -21.73 12.28 -8.83
CA ALA A 128 -21.69 10.81 -8.75
C ALA A 128 -22.87 10.17 -9.49
N GLN A 129 -24.05 10.71 -9.35
CA GLN A 129 -25.24 10.22 -10.05
C GLN A 129 -25.14 10.40 -11.56
N LYS A 130 -24.63 11.54 -12.05
CA LYS A 130 -24.39 11.77 -13.46
C LYS A 130 -23.40 10.75 -14.05
N MET A 131 -22.29 10.54 -13.38
CA MET A 131 -21.29 9.58 -13.81
C MET A 131 -21.82 8.14 -13.78
N ALA A 132 -22.61 7.79 -12.76
CA ALA A 132 -23.20 6.46 -12.64
C ALA A 132 -24.15 6.12 -13.81
N ARG A 133 -24.80 7.13 -14.42
CA ARG A 133 -25.67 6.93 -15.59
C ARG A 133 -24.90 6.54 -16.85
N LEU A 134 -23.59 6.72 -16.87
CA LEU A 134 -22.75 6.38 -18.02
C LEU A 134 -22.52 4.87 -18.17
N CYS A 135 -22.79 4.09 -17.12
CA CYS A 135 -22.43 2.68 -17.11
C CYS A 135 -23.53 1.76 -16.60
N ASP A 136 -23.42 0.50 -16.94
CA ASP A 136 -24.21 -0.60 -16.38
C ASP A 136 -23.47 -1.23 -15.20
N ILE A 137 -22.16 -1.26 -15.25
CA ILE A 137 -21.28 -1.81 -14.23
C ILE A 137 -20.18 -0.81 -13.90
N TYR A 138 -20.08 -0.47 -12.62
CA TYR A 138 -18.97 0.32 -12.05
C TYR A 138 -17.94 -0.62 -11.46
N VAL A 139 -16.68 -0.38 -11.79
CA VAL A 139 -15.53 -1.14 -11.29
C VAL A 139 -14.56 -0.20 -10.58
N ASN A 140 -14.28 -0.48 -9.31
CA ASN A 140 -13.17 0.18 -8.63
C ASN A 140 -11.94 -0.71 -8.70
N ASP A 141 -10.89 -0.21 -9.33
CA ASP A 141 -9.60 -0.89 -9.48
C ASP A 141 -8.45 -0.05 -8.92
N ALA A 142 -8.77 0.95 -8.11
CA ALA A 142 -7.85 1.95 -7.60
C ALA A 142 -7.65 1.80 -6.08
N PHE A 143 -7.01 0.73 -5.63
CA PHE A 143 -6.76 0.52 -4.20
C PHE A 143 -5.96 1.66 -3.57
N GLY A 144 -5.03 2.27 -4.30
CA GLY A 144 -4.23 3.41 -3.82
C GLY A 144 -5.06 4.62 -3.37
N THR A 145 -6.30 4.73 -3.82
CA THR A 145 -7.23 5.80 -3.42
C THR A 145 -8.40 5.30 -2.57
N ALA A 146 -8.37 4.04 -2.13
CA ALA A 146 -9.47 3.42 -1.40
C ALA A 146 -9.78 4.07 -0.04
N HIS A 147 -8.82 4.79 0.52
CA HIS A 147 -8.95 5.53 1.78
C HIS A 147 -9.65 6.88 1.62
N ARG A 148 -10.00 7.28 0.39
CA ARG A 148 -10.66 8.55 0.10
C ARG A 148 -12.07 8.33 -0.41
N ALA A 149 -13.03 9.08 0.15
CA ALA A 149 -14.40 9.10 -0.34
C ALA A 149 -14.56 10.23 -1.36
N GLU A 150 -14.31 9.92 -2.64
CA GLU A 150 -14.45 10.85 -3.76
C GLU A 150 -15.57 10.37 -4.70
N ALA A 151 -16.02 11.21 -5.63
CA ALA A 151 -17.16 10.85 -6.47
C ALA A 151 -16.90 9.59 -7.33
N THR A 152 -15.70 9.46 -7.93
CA THR A 152 -15.35 8.30 -8.75
C THR A 152 -14.92 7.07 -7.96
N THR A 153 -14.54 7.22 -6.69
CA THR A 153 -14.10 6.09 -5.84
C THR A 153 -15.16 5.60 -4.88
N HIS A 154 -16.15 6.42 -4.56
CA HIS A 154 -17.17 6.11 -3.57
C HIS A 154 -18.58 6.39 -4.09
N GLY A 155 -18.89 7.64 -4.46
CA GLY A 155 -20.23 8.06 -4.82
C GLY A 155 -20.83 7.25 -5.98
N MET A 156 -20.07 7.02 -7.04
CA MET A 156 -20.50 6.22 -8.18
C MET A 156 -20.92 4.80 -7.78
N ALA A 157 -20.17 4.20 -6.86
CA ALA A 157 -20.46 2.85 -6.38
C ALA A 157 -21.84 2.77 -5.70
N ARG A 158 -22.29 3.87 -5.08
CA ARG A 158 -23.63 3.93 -4.47
C ARG A 158 -24.75 3.94 -5.49
N TYR A 159 -24.56 4.57 -6.64
CA TYR A 159 -25.62 4.85 -7.61
C TYR A 159 -25.56 4.01 -8.88
N ALA A 160 -24.46 3.36 -9.17
CA ALA A 160 -24.35 2.49 -10.34
C ALA A 160 -25.27 1.27 -10.20
N PRO A 161 -25.81 0.75 -11.29
CA PRO A 161 -26.66 -0.45 -11.24
C PRO A 161 -25.96 -1.64 -10.58
N VAL A 162 -24.69 -1.86 -10.91
CA VAL A 162 -23.82 -2.88 -10.32
C VAL A 162 -22.50 -2.24 -9.96
N ALA A 163 -21.96 -2.54 -8.78
CA ALA A 163 -20.66 -2.04 -8.31
C ALA A 163 -19.78 -3.21 -7.85
N CYS A 164 -18.58 -3.29 -8.38
CA CYS A 164 -17.68 -4.40 -8.11
C CYS A 164 -16.22 -3.95 -7.96
N ALA A 165 -15.39 -4.85 -7.45
CA ALA A 165 -13.94 -4.68 -7.39
C ALA A 165 -13.31 -5.24 -8.67
N GLY A 166 -12.39 -4.50 -9.26
CA GLY A 166 -11.56 -4.97 -10.36
C GLY A 166 -10.57 -6.05 -9.91
N VAL A 167 -9.81 -6.57 -10.87
CA VAL A 167 -8.84 -7.65 -10.61
C VAL A 167 -7.78 -7.21 -9.59
N LEU A 168 -7.24 -6.01 -9.74
CA LEU A 168 -6.24 -5.47 -8.80
C LEU A 168 -6.84 -5.22 -7.42
N MET A 169 -7.97 -4.53 -7.36
CA MET A 169 -8.68 -4.25 -6.10
C MET A 169 -9.08 -5.54 -5.38
N GLY A 170 -9.58 -6.52 -6.12
CA GLY A 170 -9.96 -7.83 -5.55
C GLY A 170 -8.76 -8.56 -4.96
N ALA A 171 -7.62 -8.53 -5.62
CA ALA A 171 -6.38 -9.15 -5.12
C ALA A 171 -5.90 -8.47 -3.82
N GLU A 172 -5.95 -7.13 -3.75
CA GLU A 172 -5.63 -6.39 -2.53
C GLU A 172 -6.56 -6.77 -1.37
N ILE A 173 -7.86 -6.80 -1.63
CA ILE A 173 -8.87 -7.17 -0.62
C ILE A 173 -8.64 -8.60 -0.12
N ASP A 174 -8.39 -9.54 -1.02
CA ASP A 174 -8.12 -10.94 -0.66
C ASP A 174 -6.85 -11.07 0.19
N ALA A 175 -5.78 -10.38 -0.19
CA ALA A 175 -4.52 -10.39 0.54
C ALA A 175 -4.67 -9.80 1.95
N LEU A 176 -5.35 -8.66 2.08
CA LEU A 176 -5.60 -8.02 3.37
C LEU A 176 -6.49 -8.88 4.27
N THR A 177 -7.50 -9.52 3.69
CA THR A 177 -8.39 -10.43 4.41
C THR A 177 -7.61 -11.63 4.95
N GLN A 178 -6.80 -12.25 4.10
CA GLN A 178 -5.96 -13.39 4.49
C GLN A 178 -4.96 -13.02 5.57
N ALA A 179 -4.37 -11.82 5.51
CA ALA A 179 -3.34 -11.39 6.44
C ALA A 179 -3.89 -11.00 7.81
N LEU A 180 -5.04 -10.33 7.88
CA LEU A 180 -5.51 -9.69 9.12
C LEU A 180 -6.87 -10.13 9.63
N HIS A 181 -7.76 -10.65 8.77
CA HIS A 181 -9.07 -11.15 9.20
C HIS A 181 -9.06 -12.64 9.52
N ASN A 182 -8.37 -13.44 8.69
CA ASN A 182 -8.24 -14.88 8.89
C ASN A 182 -6.78 -15.32 8.78
N PRO A 183 -5.88 -14.78 9.63
CA PRO A 183 -4.47 -15.12 9.52
C PRO A 183 -4.21 -16.55 10.01
N LYS A 184 -3.35 -17.26 9.28
CA LYS A 184 -2.72 -18.46 9.80
C LYS A 184 -1.67 -18.00 10.81
N ARG A 185 -1.78 -18.53 12.03
CA ARG A 185 -0.88 -18.17 13.14
C ARG A 185 0.37 -19.04 13.18
N PRO A 186 1.49 -18.58 13.73
CA PRO A 186 1.68 -17.25 14.32
C PRO A 186 1.60 -16.09 13.31
N LEU A 187 0.93 -15.01 13.71
CA LEU A 187 0.88 -13.77 12.94
C LEU A 187 2.02 -12.86 13.40
N VAL A 188 2.94 -12.57 12.50
CA VAL A 188 4.12 -11.73 12.77
C VAL A 188 4.00 -10.44 11.99
N ALA A 189 4.10 -9.30 12.67
CA ALA A 189 4.19 -8.01 12.03
C ALA A 189 5.58 -7.41 12.21
N ILE A 190 6.07 -6.72 11.17
CA ILE A 190 7.31 -5.96 11.18
C ILE A 190 6.95 -4.51 10.90
N VAL A 191 7.19 -3.63 11.86
CA VAL A 191 6.95 -2.20 11.75
C VAL A 191 8.25 -1.45 11.99
N GLY A 192 8.86 -0.97 10.94
CA GLY A 192 10.08 -0.18 10.98
C GLY A 192 9.82 1.28 10.62
N GLY A 193 10.72 2.15 11.03
CA GLY A 193 10.63 3.57 10.74
C GLY A 193 11.37 4.42 11.76
N SER A 194 11.40 5.72 11.52
CA SER A 194 12.15 6.66 12.36
C SER A 194 11.40 7.07 13.62
N LYS A 195 10.07 7.13 13.58
CA LYS A 195 9.26 7.74 14.65
C LYS A 195 8.06 6.90 15.04
N VAL A 196 7.91 6.66 16.34
CA VAL A 196 6.69 6.05 16.91
C VAL A 196 5.47 6.93 16.62
N SER A 197 5.59 8.27 16.75
CA SER A 197 4.49 9.21 16.54
C SER A 197 3.81 9.06 15.18
N SER A 198 4.58 8.79 14.13
CA SER A 198 4.04 8.61 12.78
C SER A 198 3.37 7.26 12.55
N LYS A 199 3.68 6.26 13.37
CA LYS A 199 3.15 4.87 13.25
C LYS A 199 2.45 4.36 14.51
N LEU A 200 2.14 5.24 15.45
CA LEU A 200 1.55 4.84 16.73
C LEU A 200 0.21 4.09 16.56
N THR A 201 -0.64 4.58 15.67
CA THR A 201 -1.95 3.95 15.40
C THR A 201 -1.77 2.56 14.78
N ILE A 202 -0.81 2.41 13.86
CA ILE A 202 -0.46 1.10 13.28
C ILE A 202 0.04 0.16 14.36
N LEU A 203 0.96 0.61 15.20
CA LEU A 203 1.53 -0.19 16.28
C LEU A 203 0.46 -0.67 17.25
N LYS A 204 -0.44 0.21 17.68
CA LYS A 204 -1.54 -0.14 18.57
C LYS A 204 -2.52 -1.12 17.93
N SER A 205 -2.88 -0.89 16.69
CA SER A 205 -3.81 -1.77 15.94
C SER A 205 -3.22 -3.16 15.76
N LEU A 206 -1.96 -3.27 15.37
CA LEU A 206 -1.30 -4.56 15.18
C LEU A 206 -1.02 -5.25 16.52
N ALA A 207 -0.64 -4.52 17.55
CA ALA A 207 -0.38 -5.06 18.88
C ALA A 207 -1.59 -5.80 19.47
N ASP A 208 -2.80 -5.41 19.08
CA ASP A 208 -4.04 -6.06 19.48
C ASP A 208 -4.30 -7.39 18.75
N LYS A 209 -3.58 -7.69 17.69
CA LYS A 209 -3.86 -8.81 16.77
C LYS A 209 -2.72 -9.81 16.63
N VAL A 210 -1.46 -9.35 16.69
CA VAL A 210 -0.31 -10.16 16.30
C VAL A 210 0.26 -10.97 17.48
N ASP A 211 0.94 -12.07 17.14
CA ASP A 211 1.64 -12.91 18.14
C ASP A 211 3.06 -12.41 18.39
N GLN A 212 3.69 -11.82 17.37
CA GLN A 212 5.00 -11.20 17.45
C GLN A 212 4.97 -9.85 16.74
N LEU A 213 5.43 -8.80 17.41
CA LEU A 213 5.58 -7.46 16.83
C LEU A 213 7.06 -7.09 16.78
N ILE A 214 7.66 -7.21 15.63
CA ILE A 214 9.05 -6.81 15.38
C ILE A 214 9.06 -5.32 15.05
N VAL A 215 9.85 -4.55 15.79
CA VAL A 215 10.01 -3.11 15.56
C VAL A 215 11.42 -2.81 15.06
N GLY A 216 11.57 -1.77 14.25
CA GLY A 216 12.85 -1.42 13.64
C GLY A 216 13.12 0.08 13.59
N GLY A 217 14.40 0.44 13.42
CA GLY A 217 14.83 1.83 13.31
C GLY A 217 14.63 2.66 14.57
N GLY A 218 14.26 3.92 14.42
CA GLY A 218 13.98 4.82 15.55
C GLY A 218 12.83 4.35 16.41
N ILE A 219 11.88 3.62 15.83
CA ILE A 219 10.79 2.97 16.59
C ILE A 219 11.38 1.98 17.59
N ALA A 220 12.25 1.08 17.12
CA ALA A 220 12.92 0.11 18.01
C ALA A 220 13.73 0.81 19.09
N ASN A 221 14.41 1.90 18.77
CA ASN A 221 15.19 2.65 19.76
C ASN A 221 14.29 3.24 20.86
N THR A 222 13.11 3.72 20.52
CA THR A 222 12.13 4.20 21.50
C THR A 222 11.65 3.05 22.41
N PHE A 223 11.40 1.86 21.85
CA PHE A 223 11.05 0.66 22.63
C PHE A 223 12.19 0.20 23.52
N LEU A 224 13.43 0.26 23.06
CA LEU A 224 14.61 -0.04 23.86
C LEU A 224 14.74 0.91 25.05
N LEU A 225 14.53 2.22 24.79
CA LEU A 225 14.54 3.22 25.85
C LEU A 225 13.43 2.95 26.88
N ALA A 226 12.24 2.57 26.42
CA ALA A 226 11.11 2.19 27.27
C ALA A 226 11.43 0.96 28.15
N SER A 227 12.27 0.04 27.67
CA SER A 227 12.72 -1.13 28.43
C SER A 227 13.92 -0.86 29.33
N GLY A 228 14.32 0.41 29.48
CA GLY A 228 15.41 0.81 30.36
C GLY A 228 16.81 0.66 29.77
N LYS A 229 16.93 0.45 28.47
CA LYS A 229 18.23 0.35 27.81
C LYS A 229 18.79 1.73 27.45
N ARG A 230 20.11 1.85 27.49
CA ARG A 230 20.81 3.05 27.01
C ARG A 230 20.93 2.98 25.50
N ILE A 231 20.61 4.07 24.83
CA ILE A 231 20.63 4.16 23.37
C ILE A 231 21.58 5.24 22.83
N GLY A 232 22.36 5.88 23.72
CA GLY A 232 23.32 6.93 23.32
C GLY A 232 22.63 8.11 22.61
N GLU A 233 23.17 8.49 21.46
CA GLU A 233 22.61 9.55 20.61
C GLU A 233 21.67 9.02 19.50
N SER A 234 21.13 7.81 19.69
CA SER A 234 20.22 7.20 18.72
C SER A 234 18.94 8.01 18.55
N LEU A 235 18.42 8.01 17.31
CA LEU A 235 17.13 8.60 17.02
C LEU A 235 16.02 7.89 17.81
N ALA A 236 15.32 8.64 18.65
CA ALA A 236 14.21 8.12 19.44
C ALA A 236 13.29 9.27 19.87
N GLU A 237 12.10 8.92 20.34
CA GLU A 237 11.11 9.84 20.86
C GLU A 237 10.89 9.58 22.37
N ALA A 238 11.68 10.24 23.19
CA ALA A 238 11.63 10.05 24.66
C ALA A 238 10.25 10.34 25.28
N ASP A 239 9.49 11.26 24.69
CA ASP A 239 8.12 11.60 25.11
C ASP A 239 7.09 10.52 24.81
N LEU A 240 7.43 9.51 24.00
CA LEU A 240 6.54 8.39 23.65
C LEU A 240 6.95 7.07 24.31
N VAL A 241 7.85 7.11 25.28
CA VAL A 241 8.26 5.94 26.05
C VAL A 241 7.08 5.25 26.75
N LYS A 242 6.14 6.04 27.29
CA LYS A 242 4.94 5.49 27.94
C LYS A 242 4.05 4.71 26.99
N GLU A 243 3.87 5.20 25.78
CA GLU A 243 3.09 4.53 24.72
C GLU A 243 3.77 3.23 24.28
N ALA A 244 5.09 3.24 24.11
CA ALA A 244 5.85 2.04 23.76
C ALA A 244 5.75 0.99 24.88
N HIS A 245 5.86 1.41 26.11
CA HIS A 245 5.73 0.53 27.28
C HIS A 245 4.33 -0.08 27.37
N ALA A 246 3.28 0.72 27.15
CA ALA A 246 1.90 0.25 27.16
C ALA A 246 1.64 -0.80 26.04
N ILE A 247 2.24 -0.63 24.87
CA ILE A 247 2.15 -1.60 23.77
C ILE A 247 2.80 -2.93 24.18
N MET A 248 4.00 -2.88 24.76
CA MET A 248 4.69 -4.10 25.26
C MET A 248 3.88 -4.82 26.33
N ASP A 249 3.29 -4.09 27.26
CA ASP A 249 2.45 -4.66 28.32
C ASP A 249 1.19 -5.31 27.76
N MET A 250 0.51 -4.64 26.83
CA MET A 250 -0.68 -5.19 26.17
C MET A 250 -0.35 -6.48 25.43
N MET A 251 0.76 -6.53 24.71
CA MET A 251 1.23 -7.72 24.01
C MET A 251 1.47 -8.86 25.00
N LYS A 252 2.19 -8.58 26.08
CA LYS A 252 2.52 -9.57 27.10
C LYS A 252 1.27 -10.14 27.78
N GLU A 253 0.30 -9.30 28.09
CA GLU A 253 -0.98 -9.72 28.68
C GLU A 253 -1.75 -10.69 27.79
N ARG A 254 -1.61 -10.57 26.47
CA ARG A 254 -2.22 -11.49 25.50
C ARG A 254 -1.39 -12.75 25.24
N GLY A 255 -0.24 -12.92 25.87
CA GLY A 255 0.69 -14.01 25.57
C GLY A 255 1.48 -13.81 24.28
N ALA A 256 1.52 -12.59 23.77
CA ALA A 256 2.30 -12.17 22.61
C ALA A 256 3.60 -11.46 23.04
N GLU A 257 4.44 -11.11 22.09
CA GLU A 257 5.77 -10.61 22.38
C GLU A 257 6.21 -9.50 21.42
N VAL A 258 6.97 -8.55 21.94
CA VAL A 258 7.77 -7.59 21.16
C VAL A 258 9.24 -7.98 21.34
N PRO A 259 9.83 -8.75 20.41
CA PRO A 259 11.22 -9.18 20.53
C PRO A 259 12.17 -8.03 20.25
N LEU A 260 12.84 -7.51 21.28
CA LEU A 260 13.80 -6.42 21.14
C LEU A 260 15.21 -6.96 20.89
N PRO A 261 16.07 -6.21 20.17
CA PRO A 261 17.41 -6.67 19.86
C PRO A 261 18.29 -6.80 21.12
N SER A 262 19.08 -7.88 21.17
CA SER A 262 20.10 -8.11 22.20
C SER A 262 21.47 -7.59 21.76
N ASP A 263 21.69 -7.41 20.50
CA ASP A 263 22.86 -6.78 19.89
C ASP A 263 22.47 -5.82 18.79
N VAL A 264 23.32 -4.85 18.52
CA VAL A 264 23.06 -3.75 17.60
C VAL A 264 24.31 -3.42 16.82
N VAL A 265 24.12 -2.70 15.72
CA VAL A 265 25.20 -2.09 14.95
C VAL A 265 25.15 -0.59 15.19
N VAL A 266 26.23 -0.04 15.72
CA VAL A 266 26.32 1.37 16.07
C VAL A 266 27.40 2.08 15.26
N ALA A 267 27.26 3.39 15.13
CA ALA A 267 28.24 4.30 14.60
C ALA A 267 28.08 5.67 15.27
N ASP A 268 29.07 6.54 15.08
CA ASP A 268 29.02 7.91 15.60
C ASP A 268 28.36 8.90 14.64
N GLU A 269 28.12 8.48 13.39
CA GLU A 269 27.44 9.31 12.38
C GLU A 269 26.64 8.43 11.42
N VAL A 270 25.68 9.02 10.71
CA VAL A 270 24.90 8.36 9.66
C VAL A 270 25.49 8.79 8.30
N SER A 271 26.46 8.05 7.80
CA SER A 271 27.09 8.34 6.50
C SER A 271 27.64 7.06 5.87
N ALA A 272 27.92 7.14 4.57
CA ALA A 272 28.57 6.04 3.85
C ALA A 272 29.97 5.73 4.34
N LEU A 273 30.63 6.69 5.01
CA LEU A 273 31.98 6.57 5.57
C LEU A 273 31.98 6.15 7.03
N ALA A 274 30.82 6.05 7.66
CA ALA A 274 30.68 5.69 9.08
C ALA A 274 31.24 4.29 9.34
N ARG A 275 32.00 4.17 10.43
CA ARG A 275 32.52 2.88 10.86
C ARG A 275 31.48 2.15 11.71
N ALA A 276 31.02 1.01 11.23
CA ALA A 276 30.05 0.18 11.93
C ALA A 276 30.74 -0.68 13.00
N ASN A 277 30.17 -0.67 14.20
CA ASN A 277 30.59 -1.54 15.31
C ASN A 277 29.42 -2.40 15.75
N LYS A 278 29.65 -3.70 15.82
CA LYS A 278 28.67 -4.69 16.31
C LYS A 278 28.90 -4.90 17.79
N ILE A 279 27.94 -4.53 18.63
CA ILE A 279 28.04 -4.58 20.08
C ILE A 279 26.77 -5.15 20.72
N GLY A 280 26.89 -5.62 21.97
CA GLY A 280 25.72 -5.96 22.78
C GLY A 280 24.92 -4.72 23.14
N ILE A 281 23.61 -4.89 23.34
CA ILE A 281 22.73 -3.76 23.67
C ILE A 281 23.15 -3.04 24.97
N ASP A 282 23.74 -3.77 25.92
CA ASP A 282 24.19 -3.19 27.19
C ASP A 282 25.54 -2.46 27.07
N ASP A 283 26.20 -2.55 25.93
CA ASP A 283 27.49 -1.91 25.66
C ASP A 283 27.37 -0.60 24.86
N VAL A 284 26.16 -0.13 24.60
CA VAL A 284 25.93 1.11 23.89
C VAL A 284 26.48 2.31 24.67
N GLY A 285 27.40 3.05 24.09
CA GLY A 285 28.02 4.23 24.67
C GLY A 285 27.22 5.51 24.49
N ALA A 286 27.63 6.55 25.21
CA ALA A 286 26.93 7.85 25.21
C ALA A 286 26.87 8.54 23.84
N HIS A 287 27.84 8.27 22.96
CA HIS A 287 27.93 8.89 21.64
C HIS A 287 27.58 7.93 20.49
N ASP A 288 27.16 6.70 20.82
CA ASP A 288 26.77 5.73 19.82
C ASP A 288 25.38 6.04 19.25
N ARG A 289 25.21 5.77 17.97
CA ARG A 289 23.89 5.78 17.30
C ARG A 289 23.60 4.38 16.82
N ILE A 290 22.48 3.82 17.21
CA ILE A 290 22.02 2.52 16.76
C ILE A 290 21.46 2.69 15.35
N LEU A 291 22.08 2.05 14.36
CA LEU A 291 21.72 2.18 12.94
C LEU A 291 21.25 0.87 12.30
N ASP A 292 21.39 -0.25 13.02
CA ASP A 292 20.85 -1.55 12.60
C ASP A 292 20.78 -2.48 13.81
N ILE A 293 20.02 -3.57 13.66
CA ILE A 293 20.11 -4.69 14.60
C ILE A 293 21.38 -5.48 14.36
N GLY A 294 21.90 -6.10 15.41
CA GLY A 294 23.08 -6.95 15.30
C GLY A 294 22.79 -8.32 14.69
N PRO A 295 23.83 -9.08 14.34
CA PRO A 295 23.68 -10.37 13.67
C PRO A 295 22.98 -11.43 14.53
N LYS A 296 23.16 -11.41 15.84
CA LYS A 296 22.47 -12.34 16.75
C LYS A 296 20.97 -12.06 16.81
N SER A 297 20.60 -10.79 16.92
CA SER A 297 19.20 -10.34 16.89
C SER A 297 18.56 -10.67 15.54
N ALA A 298 19.24 -10.40 14.45
CA ALA A 298 18.75 -10.72 13.10
C ALA A 298 18.49 -12.22 12.93
N ALA A 299 19.39 -13.07 13.43
CA ALA A 299 19.21 -14.53 13.38
C ALA A 299 17.98 -14.99 14.19
N LYS A 300 17.77 -14.42 15.37
CA LYS A 300 16.60 -14.71 16.20
C LYS A 300 15.29 -14.29 15.51
N LEU A 301 15.26 -13.10 14.94
CA LEU A 301 14.10 -12.62 14.21
C LEU A 301 13.84 -13.43 12.95
N ALA A 302 14.88 -13.85 12.24
CA ALA A 302 14.77 -14.74 11.09
C ALA A 302 14.12 -16.08 11.47
N GLU A 303 14.44 -16.63 12.64
CA GLU A 303 13.82 -17.85 13.16
C GLU A 303 12.31 -17.63 13.45
N ILE A 304 11.95 -16.51 14.06
CA ILE A 304 10.54 -16.14 14.27
C ILE A 304 9.79 -16.08 12.94
N ILE A 305 10.39 -15.44 11.93
CA ILE A 305 9.82 -15.31 10.59
C ILE A 305 9.69 -16.68 9.91
N ALA A 306 10.69 -17.54 10.03
CA ALA A 306 10.66 -18.88 9.45
C ALA A 306 9.51 -19.74 10.00
N ASN A 307 9.13 -19.53 11.25
CA ASN A 307 8.07 -20.28 11.94
C ASN A 307 6.70 -19.59 11.88
N ALA A 308 6.60 -18.45 11.22
CA ALA A 308 5.35 -17.71 11.08
C ALA A 308 4.36 -18.42 10.17
N GLY A 309 3.07 -18.19 10.40
CA GLY A 309 2.00 -18.57 9.49
C GLY A 309 1.62 -17.44 8.54
N THR A 310 1.72 -16.21 9.04
CA THR A 310 1.41 -14.99 8.28
C THR A 310 2.38 -13.89 8.70
N ILE A 311 2.84 -13.10 7.72
CA ILE A 311 3.77 -11.98 7.93
C ILE A 311 3.19 -10.71 7.33
N VAL A 312 3.16 -9.64 8.11
CA VAL A 312 2.81 -8.28 7.65
C VAL A 312 4.07 -7.42 7.78
N TRP A 313 4.59 -6.97 6.66
CA TRP A 313 5.86 -6.24 6.62
C TRP A 313 5.68 -4.78 6.19
N ASN A 314 5.99 -3.87 7.10
CA ASN A 314 5.97 -2.43 6.86
C ASN A 314 7.18 -1.75 7.51
N GLY A 315 8.24 -1.58 6.74
CA GLY A 315 9.42 -0.83 7.11
C GLY A 315 10.66 -1.66 7.46
N PRO A 316 11.83 -1.04 7.33
CA PRO A 316 13.13 -1.68 7.57
C PRO A 316 13.47 -1.73 9.06
N VAL A 317 14.48 -2.52 9.41
CA VAL A 317 15.00 -2.63 10.79
C VAL A 317 16.33 -1.90 11.01
N GLY A 318 16.81 -1.19 9.98
CA GLY A 318 18.05 -0.41 10.04
C GLY A 318 18.14 0.55 8.86
N VAL A 319 19.24 1.30 8.80
CA VAL A 319 19.53 2.22 7.69
C VAL A 319 20.08 1.43 6.49
N PHE A 320 19.20 0.66 5.89
CA PHE A 320 19.58 -0.35 4.88
C PHE A 320 20.12 0.24 3.57
N GLU A 321 19.92 1.54 3.34
CA GLU A 321 20.47 2.26 2.20
C GLU A 321 22.01 2.31 2.25
N LEU A 322 22.58 2.22 3.46
CA LEU A 322 24.02 2.18 3.67
C LEU A 322 24.46 0.72 3.88
N PRO A 323 25.42 0.21 3.07
CA PRO A 323 25.79 -1.22 3.11
C PRO A 323 26.19 -1.75 4.49
N GLN A 324 26.89 -0.95 5.29
CA GLN A 324 27.34 -1.36 6.62
C GLN A 324 26.19 -1.49 7.64
N PHE A 325 25.01 -0.92 7.34
CA PHE A 325 23.81 -0.98 8.20
C PHE A 325 22.66 -1.72 7.53
N ALA A 326 22.93 -2.49 6.48
CA ALA A 326 21.92 -3.21 5.71
C ALA A 326 21.71 -4.67 6.17
N GLY A 327 22.61 -5.19 7.00
CA GLY A 327 22.63 -6.62 7.35
C GLY A 327 21.35 -7.12 7.99
N GLY A 328 20.76 -6.36 8.91
CA GLY A 328 19.51 -6.73 9.57
C GLY A 328 18.34 -6.83 8.61
N THR A 329 18.11 -5.78 7.83
CA THR A 329 17.01 -5.74 6.84
C THR A 329 17.19 -6.81 5.77
N LYS A 330 18.42 -7.04 5.31
CA LYS A 330 18.74 -8.10 4.35
C LYS A 330 18.40 -9.48 4.90
N MET A 331 18.76 -9.76 6.14
CA MET A 331 18.49 -11.06 6.77
C MET A 331 16.98 -11.28 6.94
N LEU A 332 16.23 -10.26 7.38
CA LEU A 332 14.79 -10.35 7.49
C LEU A 332 14.13 -10.55 6.13
N ALA A 333 14.57 -9.81 5.11
CA ALA A 333 14.08 -9.96 3.74
C ALA A 333 14.29 -11.38 3.22
N SER A 334 15.49 -11.94 3.44
CA SER A 334 15.81 -13.33 3.08
C SER A 334 14.92 -14.33 3.83
N ALA A 335 14.71 -14.11 5.13
CA ALA A 335 13.86 -14.99 5.94
C ALA A 335 12.41 -14.97 5.45
N ILE A 336 11.89 -13.79 5.09
CA ILE A 336 10.53 -13.64 4.52
C ILE A 336 10.44 -14.39 3.20
N ALA A 337 11.44 -14.23 2.33
CA ALA A 337 11.48 -14.88 1.02
C ALA A 337 11.50 -16.42 1.11
N HIS A 338 12.16 -16.98 2.13
CA HIS A 338 12.27 -18.43 2.34
C HIS A 338 11.18 -19.01 3.25
N SER A 339 10.39 -18.17 3.91
CA SER A 339 9.32 -18.63 4.81
C SER A 339 8.16 -19.21 4.01
N GLU A 340 7.54 -20.26 4.53
CA GLU A 340 6.30 -20.83 4.00
C GLU A 340 5.07 -19.98 4.38
N ALA A 341 5.23 -18.98 5.22
CA ALA A 341 4.15 -18.08 5.62
C ALA A 341 3.60 -17.30 4.42
N PHE A 342 2.30 -16.98 4.48
CA PHE A 342 1.77 -15.94 3.60
C PHE A 342 2.32 -14.60 4.05
N SER A 343 2.97 -13.87 3.15
CA SER A 343 3.54 -12.55 3.44
C SER A 343 2.85 -11.45 2.62
N ILE A 344 2.53 -10.36 3.29
CA ILE A 344 2.08 -9.12 2.65
C ILE A 344 3.03 -7.99 3.06
N ALA A 345 3.47 -7.21 2.08
CA ALA A 345 4.37 -6.09 2.29
C ALA A 345 3.83 -4.83 1.63
N GLY A 346 4.07 -3.69 2.24
CA GLY A 346 3.68 -2.40 1.69
C GLY A 346 4.40 -1.24 2.37
N GLY A 347 4.30 -0.07 1.74
CA GLY A 347 5.01 1.14 2.13
C GLY A 347 6.28 1.37 1.31
N GLY A 348 6.64 2.64 1.10
CA GLY A 348 7.73 3.01 0.20
C GLY A 348 9.09 2.39 0.56
N ASP A 349 9.47 2.46 1.84
CA ASP A 349 10.75 1.89 2.30
C ASP A 349 10.77 0.36 2.18
N THR A 350 9.63 -0.28 2.39
CA THR A 350 9.50 -1.73 2.24
C THR A 350 9.70 -2.15 0.79
N LEU A 351 9.06 -1.45 -0.14
CA LEU A 351 9.21 -1.70 -1.57
C LEU A 351 10.66 -1.46 -2.04
N ALA A 352 11.31 -0.44 -1.50
CA ALA A 352 12.72 -0.16 -1.77
C ALA A 352 13.63 -1.31 -1.29
N ALA A 353 13.37 -1.86 -0.10
CA ALA A 353 14.12 -3.00 0.43
C ALA A 353 13.89 -4.26 -0.42
N ILE A 354 12.64 -4.53 -0.82
CA ILE A 354 12.28 -5.65 -1.69
C ILE A 354 13.04 -5.58 -3.01
N ALA A 355 13.10 -4.39 -3.62
CA ALA A 355 13.83 -4.15 -4.87
C ALA A 355 15.35 -4.33 -4.67
N LYS A 356 15.90 -3.75 -3.61
CA LYS A 356 17.34 -3.83 -3.29
C LYS A 356 17.82 -5.26 -3.11
N PHE A 357 17.04 -6.09 -2.41
CA PHE A 357 17.41 -7.48 -2.12
C PHE A 357 16.81 -8.49 -3.11
N ASN A 358 16.12 -7.99 -4.14
CA ASN A 358 15.62 -8.79 -5.27
C ASN A 358 14.74 -9.97 -4.83
N ILE A 359 13.77 -9.73 -3.95
CA ILE A 359 12.89 -10.77 -3.41
C ILE A 359 11.41 -10.61 -3.81
N ALA A 360 11.12 -9.75 -4.79
CA ALA A 360 9.74 -9.46 -5.17
C ALA A 360 8.92 -10.71 -5.53
N ALA A 361 9.54 -11.68 -6.21
CA ALA A 361 8.86 -12.93 -6.60
C ALA A 361 8.54 -13.85 -5.42
N ASP A 362 9.20 -13.67 -4.28
CA ASP A 362 9.10 -14.55 -3.11
C ASP A 362 8.23 -13.96 -1.99
N VAL A 363 7.72 -12.73 -2.16
CA VAL A 363 6.75 -12.13 -1.25
C VAL A 363 5.35 -12.49 -1.71
N GLY A 364 4.51 -12.96 -0.80
CA GLY A 364 3.16 -13.44 -1.13
C GLY A 364 2.29 -12.39 -1.80
N TYR A 365 2.29 -11.17 -1.30
CA TYR A 365 1.63 -10.05 -1.93
C TYR A 365 2.35 -8.73 -1.61
N ILE A 366 2.60 -7.92 -2.62
CA ILE A 366 3.19 -6.58 -2.47
C ILE A 366 2.10 -5.56 -2.75
N SER A 367 1.70 -4.83 -1.71
CA SER A 367 0.69 -3.79 -1.87
C SER A 367 1.27 -2.57 -2.59
N THR A 368 0.56 -2.09 -3.60
CA THR A 368 0.87 -0.84 -4.28
C THR A 368 0.11 0.34 -3.69
N GLY A 369 -0.71 0.09 -2.67
CA GLY A 369 -1.69 1.03 -2.13
C GLY A 369 -1.14 2.17 -1.29
N GLY A 370 0.13 2.15 -0.90
CA GLY A 370 0.75 3.24 -0.13
C GLY A 370 -0.08 3.65 1.08
N GLY A 371 -0.68 4.85 1.01
CA GLY A 371 -1.48 5.39 2.11
C GLY A 371 -2.70 4.55 2.48
N ALA A 372 -3.38 3.95 1.51
CA ALA A 372 -4.52 3.08 1.78
C ALA A 372 -4.11 1.82 2.55
N PHE A 373 -2.98 1.22 2.19
CA PHE A 373 -2.42 0.08 2.92
C PHE A 373 -2.10 0.46 4.38
N LEU A 374 -1.46 1.60 4.60
CA LEU A 374 -1.14 2.08 5.94
C LEU A 374 -2.40 2.36 6.76
N GLU A 375 -3.41 3.00 6.19
CA GLU A 375 -4.68 3.25 6.89
C GLU A 375 -5.41 1.95 7.23
N PHE A 376 -5.32 0.95 6.37
CA PHE A 376 -5.86 -0.36 6.69
C PHE A 376 -5.13 -1.00 7.89
N LEU A 377 -3.80 -0.90 7.94
CA LEU A 377 -3.01 -1.37 9.09
C LEU A 377 -3.34 -0.61 10.38
N GLU A 378 -3.77 0.64 10.27
CA GLU A 378 -4.25 1.44 11.40
C GLU A 378 -5.61 0.98 11.94
N GLY A 379 -6.26 0.02 11.28
CA GLY A 379 -7.58 -0.47 11.65
C GLY A 379 -8.73 0.41 11.13
N LYS A 380 -8.44 1.37 10.25
CA LYS A 380 -9.46 2.25 9.68
C LYS A 380 -10.29 1.54 8.61
N THR A 381 -11.55 1.91 8.52
CA THR A 381 -12.42 1.50 7.43
C THR A 381 -12.05 2.29 6.17
N LEU A 382 -11.81 1.59 5.06
CA LEU A 382 -11.53 2.23 3.78
C LEU A 382 -12.87 2.51 3.06
N PRO A 383 -13.23 3.77 2.79
CA PRO A 383 -14.55 4.12 2.24
C PRO A 383 -14.88 3.42 0.92
N ALA A 384 -13.90 3.29 0.02
CA ALA A 384 -14.12 2.65 -1.27
C ALA A 384 -14.40 1.15 -1.14
N ILE A 385 -13.83 0.47 -0.15
CA ILE A 385 -14.11 -0.94 0.12
C ILE A 385 -15.45 -1.07 0.84
N ALA A 386 -15.72 -0.23 1.83
CA ALA A 386 -16.95 -0.25 2.60
C ALA A 386 -18.20 -0.11 1.71
N VAL A 387 -18.16 0.77 0.71
CA VAL A 387 -19.28 0.94 -0.23
C VAL A 387 -19.44 -0.28 -1.13
N LEU A 388 -18.35 -0.93 -1.55
CA LEU A 388 -18.45 -2.17 -2.33
C LEU A 388 -19.00 -3.32 -1.49
N GLU A 389 -18.65 -3.41 -0.21
CA GLU A 389 -19.22 -4.37 0.71
C GLU A 389 -20.72 -4.16 0.90
N ALA A 390 -21.16 -2.90 1.07
CA ALA A 390 -22.56 -2.56 1.18
C ALA A 390 -23.34 -2.98 -0.07
N ARG A 391 -22.79 -2.75 -1.26
CA ARG A 391 -23.42 -3.15 -2.53
C ARG A 391 -23.43 -4.66 -2.74
N ALA A 392 -22.51 -5.39 -2.16
CA ALA A 392 -22.51 -6.87 -2.22
C ALA A 392 -23.59 -7.48 -1.30
N ALA A 393 -24.05 -6.73 -0.30
CA ALA A 393 -25.09 -7.17 0.63
C ALA A 393 -26.53 -6.90 0.12
N ASP A 394 -26.68 -6.06 -0.92
CA ASP A 394 -27.98 -5.77 -1.58
C ASP A 394 -28.36 -6.95 -2.52
#